data_6d46683cb3f2fd5ac3b5290bd0c6079c
#
_entry.id   6d46683cb3f2fd5ac3b5290bd0c6079c
#
_cell.length_a   1.000
_cell.length_b   1.000
_cell.length_c   1.000
_cell.angle_alpha   90.00
_cell.angle_beta   90.00
_cell.angle_gamma   90.00
#
_symmetry.space_group_name_H-M   'P 1'
#
loop_
_entity.id
_entity.type
_entity.pdbx_description
1 polymer ?
#
loop_
_entity_poly.entity_id
_entity_poly.type
_entity_poly.pdbx_seq_one_letter_code
_entity_poly.pdbx_strand_id
1 'polypeptide(L)'
;VFCGLTSIVWLHRRMPDAFFLVVGSRTCAHLVQSAAGVMIFAEPRFGTAILGERDLAGMADANEELDRVVTDLLGRRPEIRTLFLVGSCPSEVIKLDLAKAAERMNAQLQGRVRVVNYSGSGIETTFTQGEDNALTALVPLLPATEEKQLLLVGTLADGVEDRFLTLFERLGIGPVTSLPPRRWQKMLACAMIWGHRSTR
;
A
#
# COMPACT_ATOMS: atom_id res chain seq x y z
N VAL A 1 -19.15 -10.95 1.28
CA VAL A 1 -18.11 -10.41 0.38
C VAL A 1 -17.48 -9.24 1.10
N PHE A 2 -16.16 -9.25 1.26
CA PHE A 2 -15.42 -8.15 1.88
C PHE A 2 -15.04 -7.10 0.83
N CYS A 3 -14.96 -5.83 1.24
CA CYS A 3 -14.49 -4.76 0.37
C CYS A 3 -12.96 -4.77 0.22
N GLY A 4 -12.44 -3.95 -0.68
CA GLY A 4 -11.01 -3.86 -0.95
C GLY A 4 -10.15 -3.43 0.25
N LEU A 5 -10.74 -2.75 1.26
CA LEU A 5 -10.00 -2.39 2.48
C LEU A 5 -9.46 -3.59 3.26
N THR A 6 -10.13 -4.73 3.19
CA THR A 6 -9.67 -5.93 3.91
C THR A 6 -8.40 -6.52 3.32
N SER A 7 -8.05 -6.18 2.08
CA SER A 7 -6.76 -6.55 1.47
C SER A 7 -5.56 -5.99 2.23
N ILE A 8 -5.74 -4.85 2.93
CA ILE A 8 -4.70 -4.23 3.75
C ILE A 8 -4.14 -5.23 4.77
N VAL A 9 -4.98 -6.13 5.30
CA VAL A 9 -4.55 -7.12 6.30
C VAL A 9 -3.42 -8.01 5.73
N TRP A 10 -3.55 -8.41 4.47
CA TRP A 10 -2.55 -9.22 3.79
C TRP A 10 -1.34 -8.41 3.34
N LEU A 11 -1.58 -7.25 2.72
CA LEU A 11 -0.53 -6.34 2.28
C LEU A 11 0.33 -5.85 3.45
N HIS A 12 -0.30 -5.53 4.58
CA HIS A 12 0.38 -5.15 5.81
C HIS A 12 1.34 -6.25 6.29
N ARG A 13 0.92 -7.51 6.25
CA ARG A 13 1.76 -8.65 6.58
C ARG A 13 2.89 -8.84 5.57
N ARG A 14 2.57 -8.61 4.31
CA ARG A 14 3.50 -8.78 3.19
C ARG A 14 4.57 -7.70 3.12
N MET A 15 4.25 -6.48 3.50
CA MET A 15 5.11 -5.30 3.39
C MET A 15 5.43 -4.71 4.77
N PRO A 16 6.38 -5.30 5.52
CA PRO A 16 6.65 -4.91 6.91
C PRO A 16 7.23 -3.50 7.06
N ASP A 17 7.72 -2.87 6.01
CA ASP A 17 8.25 -1.51 5.98
C ASP A 17 7.27 -0.47 5.43
N ALA A 18 6.02 -0.86 5.15
CA ALA A 18 4.97 0.03 4.70
C ALA A 18 3.96 0.33 5.81
N PHE A 19 3.41 1.55 5.76
CA PHE A 19 2.28 1.97 6.58
C PHE A 19 1.06 2.21 5.70
N PHE A 20 -0.12 1.80 6.16
CA PHE A 20 -1.38 1.93 5.44
C PHE A 20 -2.30 2.91 6.18
N LEU A 21 -2.56 4.06 5.56
CA LEU A 21 -3.46 5.08 6.08
C LEU A 21 -4.78 5.02 5.31
N VAL A 22 -5.82 4.51 5.95
CA VAL A 22 -7.18 4.49 5.39
C VAL A 22 -7.77 5.90 5.49
N VAL A 23 -8.19 6.45 4.36
CA VAL A 23 -8.91 7.73 4.31
C VAL A 23 -10.40 7.43 4.28
N GLY A 24 -11.08 7.57 5.42
CA GLY A 24 -12.45 7.11 5.52
C GLY A 24 -13.15 7.38 6.85
N SER A 25 -14.24 6.67 7.10
CA SER A 25 -15.04 6.80 8.31
C SER A 25 -14.47 5.97 9.47
N ARG A 26 -15.00 6.25 10.68
CA ARG A 26 -14.70 5.43 11.87
C ARG A 26 -15.11 3.97 11.69
N THR A 27 -16.15 3.69 10.93
CA THR A 27 -16.60 2.33 10.64
C THR A 27 -15.55 1.57 9.81
N CYS A 28 -14.97 2.23 8.80
CA CYS A 28 -13.87 1.65 8.01
C CYS A 28 -12.63 1.37 8.88
N ALA A 29 -12.30 2.30 9.78
CA ALA A 29 -11.22 2.11 10.74
C ALA A 29 -11.45 0.89 11.63
N HIS A 30 -12.65 0.77 12.18
CA HIS A 30 -13.02 -0.34 13.06
C HIS A 30 -13.00 -1.69 12.33
N LEU A 31 -13.48 -1.72 11.09
CA LEU A 31 -13.44 -2.93 10.26
C LEU A 31 -12.00 -3.42 10.06
N VAL A 32 -11.11 -2.55 9.62
CA VAL A 32 -9.69 -2.90 9.39
C VAL A 32 -9.00 -3.29 10.70
N GLN A 33 -9.24 -2.54 11.77
CA GLN A 33 -8.67 -2.82 13.08
C GLN A 33 -9.14 -4.15 13.65
N SER A 34 -10.42 -4.48 13.51
CA SER A 34 -10.97 -5.76 13.98
C SER A 34 -10.44 -6.92 13.17
N ALA A 35 -10.39 -6.79 11.84
CA ALA A 35 -9.84 -7.83 10.97
C ALA A 35 -8.34 -8.03 11.21
N ALA A 36 -7.58 -6.95 11.38
CA ALA A 36 -6.16 -7.01 11.66
C ALA A 36 -5.87 -7.50 13.08
N GLY A 37 -6.66 -7.09 14.06
CA GLY A 37 -6.47 -7.48 15.47
C GLY A 37 -6.57 -8.99 15.71
N VAL A 38 -7.39 -9.68 14.92
CA VAL A 38 -7.48 -11.16 14.99
C VAL A 38 -6.26 -11.85 14.37
N MET A 39 -5.62 -11.23 13.38
CA MET A 39 -4.54 -11.83 12.60
C MET A 39 -3.16 -11.33 12.96
N ILE A 40 -3.04 -10.22 13.67
CA ILE A 40 -1.79 -9.51 13.90
C ILE A 40 -1.65 -9.19 15.39
N PHE A 41 -0.89 -10.00 16.10
CA PHE A 41 -0.47 -9.72 17.47
C PHE A 41 0.69 -8.71 17.54
N ALA A 42 1.04 -8.09 16.43
CA ALA A 42 2.19 -7.23 16.31
C ALA A 42 1.80 -5.79 15.97
N GLU A 43 2.74 -4.93 16.09
CA GLU A 43 2.70 -3.49 15.91
C GLU A 43 1.82 -3.02 14.74
N PRO A 44 0.79 -2.22 14.98
CA PRO A 44 -0.11 -1.78 13.92
C PRO A 44 0.62 -0.81 12.98
N ARG A 45 0.72 -1.20 11.70
CA ARG A 45 1.25 -0.37 10.62
C ARG A 45 0.12 0.10 9.70
N PHE A 46 -1.03 0.35 10.29
CA PHE A 46 -2.18 0.97 9.65
C PHE A 46 -2.83 1.96 10.59
N GLY A 47 -3.47 2.95 10.02
CA GLY A 47 -4.21 3.99 10.72
C GLY A 47 -5.37 4.48 9.87
N THR A 48 -6.14 5.41 10.37
CA THR A 48 -7.25 6.01 9.63
C THR A 48 -7.21 7.52 9.78
N ALA A 49 -7.21 8.21 8.63
CA ALA A 49 -7.58 9.62 8.54
C ALA A 49 -9.11 9.66 8.50
N ILE A 50 -9.72 10.11 9.60
CA ILE A 50 -11.17 10.07 9.75
C ILE A 50 -11.77 11.29 9.07
N LEU A 51 -12.59 11.04 8.05
CA LEU A 51 -13.47 12.04 7.44
C LEU A 51 -14.70 12.20 8.33
N GLY A 52 -14.84 13.37 8.91
CA GLY A 52 -15.96 13.72 9.77
C GLY A 52 -17.18 14.23 8.99
N GLU A 53 -18.25 14.55 9.70
CA GLU A 53 -19.48 15.06 9.09
C GLU A 53 -19.26 16.38 8.32
N ARG A 54 -18.36 17.23 8.80
CA ARG A 54 -18.03 18.50 8.15
C ARG A 54 -17.30 18.31 6.83
N ASP A 55 -16.40 17.31 6.76
CA ASP A 55 -15.69 16.95 5.54
C ASP A 55 -16.65 16.37 4.51
N LEU A 56 -17.55 15.48 4.97
CA LEU A 56 -18.57 14.87 4.12
C LEU A 56 -19.62 15.85 3.62
N ALA A 57 -19.89 16.88 4.40
CA ALA A 57 -20.81 17.96 4.03
C ALA A 57 -20.15 19.07 3.17
N GLY A 58 -18.86 18.96 2.88
CA GLY A 58 -18.12 19.98 2.13
C GLY A 58 -17.89 21.30 2.89
N MET A 59 -18.04 21.28 4.22
CA MET A 59 -17.86 22.43 5.10
C MET A 59 -16.43 22.60 5.63
N ALA A 60 -15.56 21.64 5.37
CA ALA A 60 -14.14 21.66 5.71
C ALA A 60 -13.32 21.18 4.51
N ASP A 61 -12.06 21.61 4.41
CA ASP A 61 -11.17 21.12 3.39
C ASP A 61 -10.55 19.77 3.81
N ALA A 62 -11.08 18.70 3.24
CA ALA A 62 -10.61 17.35 3.51
C ALA A 62 -9.14 17.14 3.09
N ASN A 63 -8.59 17.93 2.16
CA ASN A 63 -7.19 17.86 1.79
C ASN A 63 -6.29 18.44 2.88
N GLU A 64 -6.66 19.58 3.45
CA GLU A 64 -5.90 20.19 4.55
C GLU A 64 -5.88 19.26 5.78
N GLU A 65 -7.03 18.66 6.10
CA GLU A 65 -7.12 17.72 7.20
C GLU A 65 -6.26 16.46 6.93
N LEU A 66 -6.27 15.94 5.72
CA LEU A 66 -5.43 14.81 5.33
C LEU A 66 -3.95 15.15 5.45
N ASP A 67 -3.53 16.32 4.97
CA ASP A 67 -2.14 16.79 5.05
C ASP A 67 -1.69 16.93 6.51
N ARG A 68 -2.57 17.46 7.38
CA ARG A 68 -2.33 17.56 8.82
C ARG A 68 -2.15 16.18 9.47
N VAL A 69 -3.05 15.25 9.18
CA VAL A 69 -2.99 13.88 9.72
C VAL A 69 -1.72 13.17 9.29
N VAL A 70 -1.33 13.29 8.02
CA VAL A 70 -0.09 12.69 7.50
C VAL A 70 1.14 13.31 8.16
N THR A 71 1.18 14.63 8.31
CA THR A 71 2.28 15.34 8.97
C THR A 71 2.42 14.88 10.43
N ASP A 72 1.33 14.82 11.17
CA ASP A 72 1.30 14.34 12.54
C ASP A 72 1.73 12.87 12.65
N LEU A 73 1.27 12.02 11.73
CA LEU A 73 1.66 10.62 11.69
C LEU A 73 3.16 10.45 11.48
N LEU A 74 3.72 11.13 10.49
CA LEU A 74 5.15 11.05 10.16
C LEU A 74 6.03 11.68 11.24
N GLY A 75 5.50 12.65 11.98
CA GLY A 75 6.17 13.22 13.16
C GLY A 75 6.28 12.23 14.32
N ARG A 76 5.22 11.43 14.55
CA ARG A 76 5.19 10.39 15.60
C ARG A 76 5.87 9.09 15.19
N ARG A 77 5.92 8.79 13.89
CA ARG A 77 6.44 7.55 13.31
C ARG A 77 7.50 7.86 12.25
N PRO A 78 8.67 8.37 12.67
CA PRO A 78 9.73 8.79 11.72
C PRO A 78 10.38 7.62 10.97
N GLU A 79 10.14 6.40 11.39
CA GLU A 79 10.62 5.19 10.73
C GLU A 79 9.85 4.84 9.45
N ILE A 80 8.66 5.42 9.24
CA ILE A 80 7.86 5.18 8.03
C ILE A 80 8.63 5.70 6.81
N ARG A 81 8.78 4.84 5.81
CA ARG A 81 9.42 5.17 4.52
C ARG A 81 8.48 5.02 3.34
N THR A 82 7.48 4.17 3.46
CA THR A 82 6.43 3.99 2.46
C THR A 82 5.07 4.14 3.13
N LEU A 83 4.27 5.07 2.64
CA LEU A 83 2.94 5.37 3.14
C LEU A 83 1.92 5.13 2.02
N PHE A 84 0.99 4.21 2.26
CA PHE A 84 -0.15 4.04 1.38
C PHE A 84 -1.33 4.90 1.85
N LEU A 85 -1.85 5.75 0.98
CA LEU A 85 -3.14 6.40 1.13
C LEU A 85 -4.21 5.49 0.51
N VAL A 86 -5.04 4.90 1.35
CA VAL A 86 -6.04 3.93 0.90
C VAL A 86 -7.41 4.58 0.87
N GLY A 87 -7.95 4.76 -0.32
CA GLY A 87 -9.30 5.28 -0.52
C GLY A 87 -10.36 4.31 0.02
N SER A 88 -11.40 4.87 0.58
CA SER A 88 -12.58 4.14 1.08
C SER A 88 -13.86 4.74 0.53
N CYS A 89 -15.02 4.11 0.78
CA CYS A 89 -16.30 4.62 0.28
C CYS A 89 -16.54 6.11 0.61
N PRO A 90 -16.31 6.61 1.85
CA PRO A 90 -16.48 8.04 2.12
C PRO A 90 -15.58 8.94 1.29
N SER A 91 -14.31 8.60 1.10
CA SER A 91 -13.39 9.42 0.30
C SER A 91 -13.79 9.47 -1.18
N GLU A 92 -14.37 8.39 -1.70
CA GLU A 92 -14.87 8.36 -3.07
C GLU A 92 -16.18 9.14 -3.24
N VAL A 93 -17.09 9.03 -2.28
CA VAL A 93 -18.35 9.79 -2.29
C VAL A 93 -18.11 11.30 -2.35
N ILE A 94 -17.13 11.80 -1.59
CA ILE A 94 -16.76 13.23 -1.62
C ILE A 94 -15.79 13.56 -2.74
N LYS A 95 -15.41 12.58 -3.57
CA LYS A 95 -14.45 12.73 -4.70
C LYS A 95 -13.12 13.32 -4.26
N LEU A 96 -12.61 12.88 -3.11
CA LEU A 96 -11.30 13.29 -2.63
C LEU A 96 -10.21 12.68 -3.52
N ASP A 97 -9.47 13.53 -4.22
CA ASP A 97 -8.42 13.11 -5.14
C ASP A 97 -7.13 12.72 -4.40
N LEU A 98 -7.07 11.44 -4.01
CA LEU A 98 -5.91 10.89 -3.30
C LEU A 98 -4.65 10.79 -4.17
N ALA A 99 -4.80 10.79 -5.51
CA ALA A 99 -3.65 10.81 -6.40
C ALA A 99 -2.93 12.16 -6.30
N LYS A 100 -3.69 13.25 -6.44
CA LYS A 100 -3.13 14.60 -6.24
C LYS A 100 -2.60 14.81 -4.82
N ALA A 101 -3.27 14.26 -3.81
CA ALA A 101 -2.77 14.32 -2.44
C ALA A 101 -1.42 13.60 -2.32
N ALA A 102 -1.26 12.40 -2.89
CA ALA A 102 0.00 11.68 -2.88
C ALA A 102 1.12 12.43 -3.63
N GLU A 103 0.82 13.01 -4.79
CA GLU A 103 1.78 13.83 -5.56
C GLU A 103 2.25 15.04 -4.74
N ARG A 104 1.31 15.79 -4.14
CA ARG A 104 1.61 16.93 -3.29
C ARG A 104 2.50 16.57 -2.11
N MET A 105 2.15 15.48 -1.41
CA MET A 105 2.93 14.99 -0.27
C MET A 105 4.31 14.49 -0.69
N ASN A 106 4.44 13.79 -1.80
CA ASN A 106 5.74 13.37 -2.34
C ASN A 106 6.65 14.56 -2.64
N ALA A 107 6.10 15.63 -3.21
CA ALA A 107 6.86 16.87 -3.44
C ALA A 107 7.34 17.52 -2.13
N GLN A 108 6.49 17.56 -1.11
CA GLN A 108 6.82 18.12 0.21
C GLN A 108 7.86 17.28 0.97
N LEU A 109 7.74 15.95 0.88
CA LEU A 109 8.58 15.02 1.63
C LEU A 109 9.95 14.75 0.99
N GLN A 110 10.18 15.21 -0.25
CA GLN A 110 11.47 15.17 -0.95
C GLN A 110 12.17 13.81 -0.91
N GLY A 111 11.42 12.74 -1.06
CA GLY A 111 11.94 11.37 -1.06
C GLY A 111 12.20 10.75 0.31
N ARG A 112 12.02 11.49 1.41
CA ARG A 112 12.14 10.94 2.77
C ARG A 112 11.12 9.82 3.03
N VAL A 113 9.90 10.01 2.57
CA VAL A 113 8.82 9.05 2.59
C VAL A 113 8.21 9.00 1.19
N ARG A 114 7.93 7.82 0.71
CA ARG A 114 7.21 7.62 -0.53
C ARG A 114 5.72 7.42 -0.24
N VAL A 115 4.90 8.29 -0.80
CA VAL A 115 3.45 8.24 -0.67
C VAL A 115 2.85 7.63 -1.93
N VAL A 116 2.01 6.62 -1.75
CA VAL A 116 1.34 5.86 -2.82
C VAL A 116 -0.14 5.81 -2.51
N ASN A 117 -0.99 5.95 -3.50
CA ASN A 117 -2.44 5.87 -3.33
C ASN A 117 -3.04 4.69 -4.09
N TYR A 118 -4.09 4.11 -3.55
CA TYR A 118 -4.98 3.19 -4.27
C TYR A 118 -6.38 3.18 -3.66
N SER A 119 -7.38 2.73 -4.45
CA SER A 119 -8.73 2.55 -3.95
C SER A 119 -8.91 1.17 -3.32
N GLY A 120 -9.45 1.16 -2.10
CA GLY A 120 -9.94 -0.01 -1.39
C GLY A 120 -11.45 0.08 -1.11
N SER A 121 -12.16 0.99 -1.78
CA SER A 121 -13.56 1.25 -1.50
C SER A 121 -14.45 0.04 -1.79
N GLY A 122 -15.49 -0.13 -0.98
CA GLY A 122 -16.49 -1.18 -1.21
C GLY A 122 -17.51 -0.84 -2.30
N ILE A 123 -17.43 0.36 -2.87
CA ILE A 123 -18.26 0.78 -4.01
C ILE A 123 -17.73 0.16 -5.29
N GLU A 124 -16.41 0.19 -5.48
CA GLU A 124 -15.76 -0.19 -6.72
C GLU A 124 -14.92 -1.46 -6.61
N THR A 125 -14.51 -1.84 -5.40
CA THR A 125 -13.52 -2.89 -5.22
C THR A 125 -13.98 -4.01 -4.29
N THR A 126 -13.75 -5.23 -4.75
CA THR A 126 -13.77 -6.44 -3.91
C THR A 126 -12.42 -6.61 -3.20
N PHE A 127 -12.33 -7.61 -2.32
CA PHE A 127 -11.09 -7.95 -1.63
C PHE A 127 -9.89 -8.12 -2.59
N THR A 128 -10.05 -8.95 -3.61
CA THR A 128 -8.99 -9.23 -4.60
C THR A 128 -8.65 -8.02 -5.45
N GLN A 129 -9.64 -7.23 -5.85
CA GLN A 129 -9.40 -5.99 -6.58
C GLN A 129 -8.66 -4.93 -5.75
N GLY A 130 -8.89 -4.88 -4.44
CA GLY A 130 -8.11 -4.00 -3.56
C GLY A 130 -6.62 -4.38 -3.52
N GLU A 131 -6.32 -5.67 -3.54
CA GLU A 131 -4.96 -6.17 -3.65
C GLU A 131 -4.33 -5.84 -5.01
N ASP A 132 -5.05 -6.09 -6.09
CA ASP A 132 -4.62 -5.74 -7.45
C ASP A 132 -4.37 -4.24 -7.61
N ASN A 133 -5.23 -3.40 -7.05
CA ASN A 133 -5.06 -1.95 -7.06
C ASN A 133 -3.79 -1.52 -6.35
N ALA A 134 -3.49 -2.13 -5.20
CA ALA A 134 -2.25 -1.85 -4.47
C ALA A 134 -1.02 -2.28 -5.26
N LEU A 135 -1.04 -3.45 -5.88
CA LEU A 135 0.05 -3.92 -6.74
C LEU A 135 0.22 -3.02 -7.96
N THR A 136 -0.88 -2.63 -8.59
CA THR A 136 -0.88 -1.71 -9.74
C THR A 136 -0.27 -0.35 -9.38
N ALA A 137 -0.57 0.17 -8.19
CA ALA A 137 0.01 1.42 -7.71
C ALA A 137 1.53 1.32 -7.44
N LEU A 138 2.03 0.12 -7.16
CA LEU A 138 3.47 -0.11 -6.94
C LEU A 138 4.27 -0.25 -8.24
N VAL A 139 3.67 -0.81 -9.29
CA VAL A 139 4.39 -1.11 -10.55
C VAL A 139 5.12 0.09 -11.15
N PRO A 140 4.54 1.31 -11.24
CA PRO A 140 5.23 2.47 -11.79
C PRO A 140 6.44 2.93 -10.97
N LEU A 141 6.54 2.49 -9.73
CA LEU A 141 7.61 2.86 -8.81
C LEU A 141 8.80 1.91 -8.87
N LEU A 142 8.66 0.80 -9.59
CA LEU A 142 9.71 -0.19 -9.73
C LEU A 142 10.80 0.32 -10.67
N PRO A 143 12.07 0.20 -10.28
CA PRO A 143 13.16 0.56 -11.17
C PRO A 143 13.17 -0.38 -12.39
N ALA A 144 13.34 0.19 -13.57
CA ALA A 144 13.52 -0.60 -14.78
C ALA A 144 14.90 -1.29 -14.79
N THR A 145 14.96 -2.55 -15.20
CA THR A 145 16.20 -3.29 -15.45
C THR A 145 16.09 -4.11 -16.72
N GLU A 146 17.21 -4.32 -17.37
CA GLU A 146 17.30 -5.22 -18.54
C GLU A 146 17.60 -6.66 -18.14
N GLU A 147 17.90 -6.91 -16.87
CA GLU A 147 18.16 -8.25 -16.37
C GLU A 147 16.91 -9.14 -16.43
N LYS A 148 17.08 -10.34 -16.95
CA LYS A 148 16.01 -11.34 -16.96
C LYS A 148 15.86 -11.92 -15.56
N GLN A 149 14.66 -11.77 -14.99
CA GLN A 149 14.33 -12.28 -13.67
C GLN A 149 13.00 -13.02 -13.70
N LEU A 150 12.82 -13.96 -12.77
CA LEU A 150 11.52 -14.55 -12.49
C LEU A 150 10.80 -13.72 -11.44
N LEU A 151 9.56 -13.33 -11.76
CA LEU A 151 8.71 -12.61 -10.84
C LEU A 151 7.60 -13.48 -10.29
N LEU A 152 7.53 -13.55 -8.97
CA LEU A 152 6.39 -14.12 -8.26
C LEU A 152 5.45 -12.99 -7.81
N VAL A 153 4.22 -12.99 -8.34
CA VAL A 153 3.22 -11.97 -7.99
C VAL A 153 2.17 -12.57 -7.08
N GLY A 154 1.78 -11.81 -6.04
CA GLY A 154 0.65 -12.15 -5.18
C GLY A 154 0.91 -13.29 -4.19
N THR A 155 2.14 -13.75 -4.02
CA THR A 155 2.46 -14.77 -3.02
C THR A 155 2.37 -14.19 -1.62
N LEU A 156 1.84 -14.97 -0.67
CA LEU A 156 1.87 -14.60 0.75
C LEU A 156 3.29 -14.72 1.30
N ALA A 157 3.64 -13.83 2.22
CA ALA A 157 4.92 -13.88 2.94
C ALA A 157 4.87 -14.96 4.02
N ASP A 158 4.92 -16.20 3.60
CA ASP A 158 4.87 -17.38 4.45
C ASP A 158 5.85 -18.47 3.99
N GLY A 159 5.78 -19.62 4.62
CA GLY A 159 6.64 -20.76 4.28
C GLY A 159 6.43 -21.30 2.86
N VAL A 160 5.33 -20.97 2.20
CA VAL A 160 5.09 -21.39 0.79
C VAL A 160 5.99 -20.59 -0.14
N GLU A 161 6.11 -19.28 0.06
CA GLU A 161 7.04 -18.46 -0.73
C GLU A 161 8.48 -18.92 -0.54
N ASP A 162 8.90 -19.22 0.69
CA ASP A 162 10.26 -19.70 0.95
C ASP A 162 10.54 -21.03 0.24
N ARG A 163 9.53 -21.91 0.15
CA ARG A 163 9.62 -23.15 -0.61
C ARG A 163 9.76 -22.91 -2.12
N PHE A 164 9.02 -21.95 -2.68
CA PHE A 164 9.17 -21.56 -4.08
C PHE A 164 10.57 -21.02 -4.35
N LEU A 165 11.05 -20.09 -3.53
CA LEU A 165 12.39 -19.53 -3.68
C LEU A 165 13.46 -20.62 -3.64
N THR A 166 13.39 -21.55 -2.67
CA THR A 166 14.29 -22.68 -2.56
C THR A 166 14.18 -23.63 -3.76
N LEU A 167 12.99 -23.87 -4.28
CA LEU A 167 12.79 -24.72 -5.46
C LEU A 167 13.43 -24.12 -6.69
N PHE A 168 13.21 -22.82 -6.94
CA PHE A 168 13.77 -22.14 -8.10
C PHE A 168 15.30 -22.06 -8.02
N GLU A 169 15.84 -21.81 -6.83
CA GLU A 169 17.29 -21.86 -6.62
C GLU A 169 17.88 -23.22 -6.97
N ARG A 170 17.27 -24.31 -6.52
CA ARG A 170 17.69 -25.69 -6.84
C ARG A 170 17.59 -26.01 -8.33
N LEU A 171 16.65 -25.41 -9.03
CA LEU A 171 16.47 -25.58 -10.47
C LEU A 171 17.40 -24.66 -11.30
N GLY A 172 18.20 -23.82 -10.65
CA GLY A 172 19.05 -22.84 -11.33
C GLY A 172 18.25 -21.73 -12.01
N ILE A 173 17.00 -21.51 -11.57
CA ILE A 173 16.13 -20.45 -12.09
C ILE A 173 16.29 -19.23 -11.19
N GLY A 174 16.87 -18.18 -11.73
CA GLY A 174 17.06 -16.96 -10.96
C GLY A 174 17.73 -15.86 -11.77
N PRO A 175 17.81 -14.67 -11.19
CA PRO A 175 17.28 -14.27 -9.87
C PRO A 175 15.74 -14.29 -9.79
N VAL A 176 15.21 -14.51 -8.59
CA VAL A 176 13.77 -14.55 -8.33
C VAL A 176 13.38 -13.40 -7.42
N THR A 177 12.36 -12.65 -7.82
CA THR A 177 11.82 -11.54 -7.04
C THR A 177 10.33 -11.72 -6.82
N SER A 178 9.83 -11.24 -5.70
CA SER A 178 8.41 -11.30 -5.38
C SER A 178 7.77 -9.92 -5.33
N LEU A 179 6.52 -9.82 -5.76
CA LEU A 179 5.71 -8.62 -5.70
C LEU A 179 4.41 -8.91 -4.90
N PRO A 180 4.09 -8.13 -3.86
CA PRO A 180 4.90 -7.09 -3.26
C PRO A 180 6.15 -7.66 -2.58
N PRO A 181 7.24 -6.90 -2.52
CA PRO A 181 8.47 -7.36 -1.89
C PRO A 181 8.35 -7.39 -0.36
N ARG A 182 9.03 -8.29 0.30
CA ARG A 182 9.08 -8.36 1.76
C ARG A 182 9.70 -7.12 2.40
N ARG A 183 10.63 -6.48 1.71
CA ARG A 183 11.27 -5.22 2.10
C ARG A 183 11.36 -4.30 0.90
N TRP A 184 10.38 -3.44 0.79
CA TRP A 184 10.27 -2.48 -0.30
C TRP A 184 11.50 -1.59 -0.43
N GLN A 185 12.01 -1.07 0.67
CA GLN A 185 13.19 -0.22 0.65
C GLN A 185 14.44 -0.93 0.14
N LYS A 186 14.63 -2.18 0.52
CA LYS A 186 15.76 -2.98 0.04
C LYS A 186 15.66 -3.18 -1.47
N MET A 187 14.48 -3.36 -1.99
CA MET A 187 14.24 -3.51 -3.42
C MET A 187 14.55 -2.24 -4.19
N LEU A 188 14.13 -1.08 -3.68
CA LEU A 188 14.44 0.21 -4.30
C LEU A 188 15.95 0.53 -4.27
N ALA A 189 16.62 0.16 -3.19
CA ALA A 189 18.06 0.40 -3.03
C ALA A 189 18.94 -0.51 -3.90
N CYS A 190 18.48 -1.70 -4.21
CA CYS A 190 19.26 -2.67 -4.97
C CYS A 190 19.28 -2.43 -6.48
N ALA A 191 18.61 -1.36 -6.98
CA ALA A 191 18.48 -1.08 -8.42
C ALA A 191 18.03 -2.33 -9.22
N MET A 192 17.52 -3.34 -8.49
CA MET A 192 17.04 -4.55 -9.11
C MET A 192 15.67 -4.27 -9.63
N ILE A 193 15.44 -4.68 -10.87
CA ILE A 193 14.24 -5.27 -11.13
C ILE A 193 13.42 -4.68 -12.11
N TRP A 194 12.88 -5.38 -12.86
CA TRP A 194 11.78 -5.23 -13.68
C TRP A 194 11.97 -4.46 -14.86
N GLY A 195 12.25 -5.00 -15.73
CA GLY A 195 11.69 -4.48 -16.84
C GLY A 195 11.92 -5.39 -17.99
N HIS A 196 11.09 -6.21 -18.26
CA HIS A 196 10.75 -6.40 -19.63
C HIS A 196 9.92 -5.16 -19.99
N ARG A 197 10.54 -4.14 -20.57
CA ARG A 197 9.81 -3.35 -21.53
C ARG A 197 9.32 -4.37 -22.54
N SER A 198 8.07 -4.70 -22.50
CA SER A 198 7.36 -5.29 -23.60
C SER A 198 7.60 -4.35 -24.78
N THR A 199 8.59 -4.64 -25.57
CA THR A 199 8.68 -4.04 -26.88
C THR A 199 7.52 -4.61 -27.66
N ARG A 200 6.48 -3.78 -27.78
CA ARG A 200 5.39 -3.82 -28.78
C ARG A 200 4.53 -5.05 -28.82
#